data_9cb3d67f5701cc04656a079dae84e82f
#
_entry.id   9cb3d67f5701cc04656a079dae84e82f
#
_cell.length_a   1.000
_cell.length_b   1.000
_cell.length_c   1.000
_cell.angle_alpha   90.00
_cell.angle_beta   90.00
_cell.angle_gamma   90.00
#
_symmetry.space_group_name_H-M   'P 1'
#
loop_
_entity.id
_entity.type
_entity.pdbx_description
1 polymer ?
#
loop_
_entity_poly.entity_id
_entity_poly.type
_entity_poly.pdbx_seq_one_letter_code
_entity_poly.pdbx_strand_id
1 'polypeptide(L)'
;MVAVGGSVISDEEIVAELRAAWAEVSRGYARCWAAMAEVAGRTTGGWETAEIAAALTFTARRADYELGCAQTLVDHLPRVHTALAAGELDHHKARVFTDYLTDCTAEQADRISARLVPLAPGWTTGQLAARLLREVHAIDPNYTRRTYQQALRQRAVHGYLDHTGTAVLSGSGLPPADAAAAAARLDALADDLRSAGYPATVNQTRADLYLRLLDGTLDGLTRPQILTTMLSLGPLTPADDNPDTGAGPGPGAETSQHHDPGERDHEPPQPEPPAAAEQPVAAAQPEPPGRPEPPERPGQVDQPAAAERPDCAQQPSTGAPAQNGTTCPVRYGIEVRVRLSTLLGLDEHPAELPGWGPIPAAAARDLVVAQHGAEWRIAIVDTDGYLLHGDLTRRRSARPSTPGDRAGGIVEIALPAAMLDQLPALATQHPQWARVLHGITSSWHHREQARAALDQHPHRRFAHAALRRHVQMRDRHCVGPGCRRRAATSDLDHTHDHAHGGPTNTTNNGPCCPRDHTMKHQGGWTLTQPEAGHFVWISPLGQTYHTRGEPIISDLPQPLPRPVDPDPPGIPMTWDGP
;
A
#
# COMPACT_ATOMS: atom_id res chain seq x y z
N MET A 1 5.88 34.15 -19.19
CA MET A 1 5.67 34.55 -20.60
C MET A 1 6.26 33.46 -21.49
N VAL A 2 5.40 32.60 -22.04
CA VAL A 2 5.81 31.61 -23.06
C VAL A 2 5.68 32.30 -24.40
N ALA A 3 6.79 32.63 -25.02
CA ALA A 3 6.79 33.22 -26.35
C ALA A 3 6.67 32.09 -27.39
N VAL A 4 5.51 31.92 -27.96
CA VAL A 4 5.32 31.17 -29.18
C VAL A 4 5.22 32.20 -30.32
N GLY A 5 6.31 32.39 -31.04
CA GLY A 5 6.35 33.17 -32.30
C GLY A 5 5.88 34.62 -32.22
N GLY A 6 6.67 35.52 -31.69
CA GLY A 6 6.69 36.96 -32.04
C GLY A 6 5.43 37.84 -31.94
N SER A 7 4.25 37.28 -31.57
CA SER A 7 3.00 38.04 -31.39
C SER A 7 2.64 38.04 -29.91
N VAL A 8 2.29 39.20 -29.37
CA VAL A 8 1.76 39.34 -28.01
C VAL A 8 0.32 38.80 -28.04
N ILE A 9 0.14 37.58 -27.52
CA ILE A 9 -1.18 36.98 -27.37
C ILE A 9 -1.98 37.80 -26.33
N SER A 10 -3.20 38.16 -26.67
CA SER A 10 -4.08 38.88 -25.74
C SER A 10 -4.58 37.95 -24.60
N ASP A 11 -5.01 38.53 -23.47
CA ASP A 11 -5.55 37.77 -22.34
C ASP A 11 -6.78 36.92 -22.76
N GLU A 12 -7.58 37.42 -23.70
CA GLU A 12 -8.74 36.72 -24.23
C GLU A 12 -8.31 35.49 -25.10
N GLU A 13 -7.28 35.67 -25.94
CA GLU A 13 -6.74 34.59 -26.78
C GLU A 13 -6.09 33.48 -25.93
N ILE A 14 -5.41 33.82 -24.84
CA ILE A 14 -4.80 32.81 -23.96
C ILE A 14 -5.87 32.00 -23.18
N VAL A 15 -6.98 32.64 -22.78
CA VAL A 15 -8.12 31.94 -22.16
C VAL A 15 -8.85 31.06 -23.18
N ALA A 16 -8.98 31.49 -24.42
CA ALA A 16 -9.56 30.69 -25.49
C ALA A 16 -8.70 29.47 -25.79
N GLU A 17 -7.37 29.64 -25.87
CA GLU A 17 -6.40 28.54 -26.05
C GLU A 17 -6.47 27.54 -24.89
N LEU A 18 -6.54 27.99 -23.65
CA LEU A 18 -6.71 27.13 -22.47
C LEU A 18 -7.95 26.25 -22.59
N ARG A 19 -9.10 26.84 -23.00
CA ARG A 19 -10.35 26.08 -23.21
C ARG A 19 -10.23 25.08 -24.36
N ALA A 20 -9.58 25.47 -25.46
CA ALA A 20 -9.35 24.59 -26.60
C ALA A 20 -8.47 23.39 -26.23
N ALA A 21 -7.36 23.62 -25.56
CA ALA A 21 -6.46 22.58 -25.07
C ALA A 21 -7.17 21.62 -24.09
N TRP A 22 -8.00 22.16 -23.18
CA TRP A 22 -8.78 21.33 -22.27
C TRP A 22 -9.82 20.46 -22.97
N ALA A 23 -10.45 20.97 -24.01
CA ALA A 23 -11.36 20.19 -24.85
C ALA A 23 -10.61 19.09 -25.63
N GLU A 24 -9.35 19.30 -26.03
CA GLU A 24 -8.53 18.26 -26.65
C GLU A 24 -8.18 17.14 -25.68
N VAL A 25 -7.83 17.46 -24.43
CA VAL A 25 -7.64 16.47 -23.36
C VAL A 25 -8.89 15.62 -23.20
N SER A 26 -10.06 16.23 -23.17
CA SER A 26 -11.35 15.55 -23.04
C SER A 26 -11.62 14.59 -24.20
N ARG A 27 -11.39 15.04 -25.44
CA ARG A 27 -11.45 14.17 -26.64
C ARG A 27 -10.44 13.01 -26.57
N GLY A 28 -9.25 13.27 -26.03
CA GLY A 28 -8.23 12.25 -25.78
C GLY A 28 -8.72 11.16 -24.85
N TYR A 29 -9.34 11.54 -23.73
CA TYR A 29 -9.95 10.59 -22.78
C TYR A 29 -11.07 9.77 -23.41
N ALA A 30 -11.97 10.40 -24.19
CA ALA A 30 -13.04 9.67 -24.89
C ALA A 30 -12.48 8.55 -25.80
N ARG A 31 -11.41 8.85 -26.55
CA ARG A 31 -10.74 7.85 -27.41
C ARG A 31 -10.06 6.76 -26.60
N CYS A 32 -9.39 7.13 -25.49
CA CYS A 32 -8.69 6.19 -24.62
C CYS A 32 -9.69 5.22 -24.00
N TRP A 33 -10.79 5.71 -23.43
CA TRP A 33 -11.81 4.87 -22.82
C TRP A 33 -12.56 4.00 -23.86
N ALA A 34 -12.82 4.50 -25.06
CA ALA A 34 -13.35 3.67 -26.13
C ALA A 34 -12.39 2.53 -26.52
N ALA A 35 -11.08 2.79 -26.55
CA ALA A 35 -10.07 1.76 -26.78
C ALA A 35 -9.98 0.73 -25.64
N MET A 36 -10.11 1.16 -24.37
CA MET A 36 -10.16 0.24 -23.23
C MET A 36 -11.39 -0.68 -23.29
N ALA A 37 -12.57 -0.14 -23.62
CA ALA A 37 -13.78 -0.93 -23.80
C ALA A 37 -13.63 -1.95 -24.95
N GLU A 38 -12.96 -1.58 -26.05
CA GLU A 38 -12.66 -2.49 -27.16
C GLU A 38 -11.67 -3.59 -26.76
N VAL A 39 -10.63 -3.28 -25.97
CA VAL A 39 -9.72 -4.28 -25.40
C VAL A 39 -10.50 -5.27 -24.55
N ALA A 40 -11.40 -4.79 -23.70
CA ALA A 40 -12.27 -5.63 -22.89
C ALA A 40 -13.14 -6.56 -23.73
N GLY A 41 -13.73 -6.05 -24.82
CA GLY A 41 -14.52 -6.86 -25.73
C GLY A 41 -13.75 -7.96 -26.49
N ARG A 42 -12.43 -7.82 -26.59
CA ARG A 42 -11.54 -8.82 -27.25
C ARG A 42 -10.91 -9.81 -26.29
N THR A 43 -10.91 -9.51 -24.98
CA THR A 43 -10.33 -10.35 -23.93
C THR A 43 -11.45 -11.21 -23.34
N THR A 44 -11.18 -12.49 -23.09
CA THR A 44 -12.12 -13.41 -22.47
C THR A 44 -11.69 -13.79 -21.07
N GLY A 45 -12.66 -14.10 -20.19
CA GLY A 45 -12.38 -14.69 -18.88
C GLY A 45 -12.15 -13.73 -17.72
N GLY A 46 -12.48 -12.43 -17.87
CA GLY A 46 -12.40 -11.46 -16.76
C GLY A 46 -10.98 -10.91 -16.52
N TRP A 47 -10.09 -10.97 -17.53
CA TRP A 47 -8.68 -10.52 -17.43
C TRP A 47 -8.36 -9.26 -18.22
N GLU A 48 -9.38 -8.54 -18.63
CA GLU A 48 -9.31 -7.30 -19.41
C GLU A 48 -8.44 -6.24 -18.72
N THR A 49 -8.61 -6.13 -17.42
CA THR A 49 -7.86 -5.18 -16.59
C THR A 49 -6.36 -5.46 -16.58
N ALA A 50 -5.96 -6.72 -16.65
CA ALA A 50 -4.55 -7.09 -16.66
C ALA A 50 -3.85 -6.62 -17.94
N GLU A 51 -4.50 -6.74 -19.09
CA GLU A 51 -3.98 -6.23 -20.37
C GLU A 51 -3.82 -4.71 -20.35
N ILE A 52 -4.83 -3.98 -19.85
CA ILE A 52 -4.80 -2.52 -19.72
C ILE A 52 -3.71 -2.08 -18.73
N ALA A 53 -3.61 -2.76 -17.58
CA ALA A 53 -2.58 -2.48 -16.58
C ALA A 53 -1.17 -2.63 -17.17
N ALA A 54 -0.94 -3.71 -17.90
CA ALA A 54 0.34 -3.98 -18.51
C ALA A 54 0.68 -3.01 -19.65
N ALA A 55 -0.28 -2.74 -20.53
CA ALA A 55 -0.09 -1.85 -21.69
C ALA A 55 0.18 -0.39 -21.31
N LEU A 56 -0.47 0.08 -20.22
CA LEU A 56 -0.39 1.47 -19.78
C LEU A 56 0.48 1.66 -18.53
N THR A 57 1.10 0.59 -18.03
CA THR A 57 1.86 0.61 -16.78
C THR A 57 1.05 1.13 -15.57
N PHE A 58 -0.24 0.79 -15.55
CA PHE A 58 -1.12 1.12 -14.44
C PHE A 58 -1.02 0.08 -13.32
N THR A 59 -1.33 0.51 -12.09
CA THR A 59 -1.65 -0.45 -11.04
C THR A 59 -2.94 -1.18 -11.41
N ALA A 60 -3.11 -2.40 -10.91
CA ALA A 60 -4.33 -3.18 -11.14
C ALA A 60 -5.59 -2.39 -10.77
N ARG A 61 -5.58 -1.73 -9.60
CA ARG A 61 -6.70 -0.91 -9.13
C ARG A 61 -7.03 0.25 -10.08
N ARG A 62 -5.98 0.95 -10.58
CA ARG A 62 -6.19 2.03 -11.54
C ARG A 62 -6.80 1.51 -12.84
N ALA A 63 -6.29 0.39 -13.34
CA ALA A 63 -6.81 -0.23 -14.54
C ALA A 63 -8.27 -0.69 -14.37
N ASP A 64 -8.62 -1.30 -13.21
CA ASP A 64 -10.01 -1.67 -12.87
C ASP A 64 -10.93 -0.44 -12.88
N TYR A 65 -10.51 0.64 -12.23
CA TYR A 65 -11.29 1.88 -12.17
C TYR A 65 -11.48 2.51 -13.56
N GLU A 66 -10.40 2.68 -14.32
CA GLU A 66 -10.45 3.27 -15.67
C GLU A 66 -11.27 2.42 -16.64
N LEU A 67 -11.16 1.09 -16.56
CA LEU A 67 -11.99 0.18 -17.35
C LEU A 67 -13.46 0.27 -16.96
N GLY A 68 -13.77 0.31 -15.66
CA GLY A 68 -15.13 0.49 -15.17
C GLY A 68 -15.75 1.80 -15.71
N CYS A 69 -15.01 2.91 -15.67
CA CYS A 69 -15.42 4.17 -16.28
C CYS A 69 -15.65 4.02 -17.80
N ALA A 70 -14.72 3.36 -18.50
CA ALA A 70 -14.79 3.16 -19.95
C ALA A 70 -16.03 2.36 -20.37
N GLN A 71 -16.28 1.22 -19.73
CA GLN A 71 -17.44 0.37 -20.00
C GLN A 71 -18.74 1.10 -19.67
N THR A 72 -18.82 1.75 -18.49
CA THR A 72 -20.01 2.53 -18.12
C THR A 72 -20.30 3.63 -19.14
N LEU A 73 -19.27 4.37 -19.58
CA LEU A 73 -19.47 5.46 -20.55
C LEU A 73 -19.88 4.95 -21.93
N VAL A 74 -19.22 3.91 -22.44
CA VAL A 74 -19.47 3.41 -23.80
C VAL A 74 -20.80 2.66 -23.87
N ASP A 75 -21.06 1.77 -22.90
CA ASP A 75 -22.19 0.84 -22.96
C ASP A 75 -23.46 1.39 -22.29
N HIS A 76 -23.29 2.24 -21.26
CA HIS A 76 -24.40 2.65 -20.41
C HIS A 76 -24.73 4.15 -20.46
N LEU A 77 -23.74 5.02 -20.78
CA LEU A 77 -23.89 6.48 -20.79
C LEU A 77 -23.53 7.12 -22.15
N PRO A 78 -24.14 6.71 -23.28
CA PRO A 78 -23.73 7.16 -24.62
C PRO A 78 -23.83 8.67 -24.81
N ARG A 79 -24.77 9.38 -24.14
CA ARG A 79 -24.86 10.85 -24.20
C ARG A 79 -23.66 11.53 -23.55
N VAL A 80 -23.21 11.01 -22.41
CA VAL A 80 -22.04 11.54 -21.72
C VAL A 80 -20.78 11.30 -22.55
N HIS A 81 -20.62 10.10 -23.10
CA HIS A 81 -19.52 9.75 -23.99
C HIS A 81 -19.49 10.65 -25.26
N THR A 82 -20.65 10.92 -25.87
CA THR A 82 -20.74 11.80 -27.02
C THR A 82 -20.31 13.24 -26.68
N ALA A 83 -20.77 13.79 -25.56
CA ALA A 83 -20.38 15.13 -25.12
C ALA A 83 -18.89 15.23 -24.78
N LEU A 84 -18.31 14.19 -24.18
CA LEU A 84 -16.87 14.08 -23.92
C LEU A 84 -16.08 14.02 -25.24
N ALA A 85 -16.53 13.22 -26.21
CA ALA A 85 -15.90 13.07 -27.51
C ALA A 85 -15.99 14.35 -28.36
N ALA A 86 -17.02 15.16 -28.16
CA ALA A 86 -17.14 16.50 -28.76
C ALA A 86 -16.23 17.53 -28.06
N GLY A 87 -15.74 17.25 -26.83
CA GLY A 87 -15.01 18.20 -25.99
C GLY A 87 -15.90 19.22 -25.28
N GLU A 88 -17.21 18.99 -25.26
CA GLU A 88 -18.21 19.82 -24.58
C GLU A 88 -18.28 19.55 -23.09
N LEU A 89 -17.92 18.32 -22.68
CA LEU A 89 -17.82 17.86 -21.30
C LEU A 89 -16.38 17.44 -21.01
N ASP A 90 -15.83 17.81 -19.87
CA ASP A 90 -14.51 17.35 -19.45
C ASP A 90 -14.55 15.95 -18.80
N HIS A 91 -13.38 15.28 -18.77
CA HIS A 91 -13.26 13.92 -18.28
C HIS A 91 -13.55 13.78 -16.77
N HIS A 92 -13.30 14.82 -15.96
CA HIS A 92 -13.65 14.81 -14.53
C HIS A 92 -15.16 14.76 -14.34
N LYS A 93 -15.91 15.58 -15.09
CA LYS A 93 -17.37 15.54 -15.07
C LYS A 93 -17.93 14.24 -15.63
N ALA A 94 -17.29 13.69 -16.68
CA ALA A 94 -17.67 12.37 -17.20
C ALA A 94 -17.52 11.28 -16.12
N ARG A 95 -16.44 11.30 -15.31
CA ARG A 95 -16.28 10.41 -14.16
C ARG A 95 -17.37 10.61 -13.11
N VAL A 96 -17.73 11.84 -12.80
CA VAL A 96 -18.84 12.08 -11.87
C VAL A 96 -20.14 11.46 -12.38
N PHE A 97 -20.43 11.52 -13.68
CA PHE A 97 -21.58 10.80 -14.24
C PHE A 97 -21.46 9.28 -14.06
N THR A 98 -20.28 8.69 -14.30
CA THR A 98 -20.07 7.23 -14.09
C THR A 98 -20.26 6.83 -12.65
N ASP A 99 -19.68 7.59 -11.69
CA ASP A 99 -19.73 7.29 -10.26
C ASP A 99 -21.17 7.25 -9.72
N TYR A 100 -22.07 8.07 -10.24
CA TYR A 100 -23.45 8.15 -9.77
C TYR A 100 -24.43 7.32 -10.59
N LEU A 101 -24.15 7.00 -11.85
CA LEU A 101 -25.10 6.37 -12.74
C LEU A 101 -24.79 4.89 -13.06
N THR A 102 -23.64 4.37 -12.67
CA THR A 102 -23.25 2.96 -12.89
C THR A 102 -24.31 1.97 -12.37
N ASP A 103 -24.89 2.22 -11.21
CA ASP A 103 -25.88 1.34 -10.58
C ASP A 103 -27.33 1.66 -10.98
N CYS A 104 -27.55 2.63 -11.87
CA CYS A 104 -28.86 2.97 -12.42
C CYS A 104 -29.23 2.01 -13.57
N THR A 105 -30.52 1.83 -13.85
CA THR A 105 -30.93 1.15 -15.10
C THR A 105 -30.61 2.02 -16.31
N ALA A 106 -30.45 1.44 -17.49
CA ALA A 106 -30.18 2.17 -18.73
C ALA A 106 -31.20 3.30 -19.00
N GLU A 107 -32.50 3.05 -18.73
CA GLU A 107 -33.56 4.04 -18.86
C GLU A 107 -33.40 5.19 -17.87
N GLN A 108 -33.09 4.87 -16.60
CA GLN A 108 -32.84 5.88 -15.55
C GLN A 108 -31.63 6.74 -15.93
N ALA A 109 -30.53 6.11 -16.32
CA ALA A 109 -29.29 6.77 -16.70
C ALA A 109 -29.47 7.66 -17.93
N ASP A 110 -30.19 7.20 -18.97
CA ASP A 110 -30.49 8.00 -20.16
C ASP A 110 -31.35 9.22 -19.81
N ARG A 111 -32.38 9.04 -18.99
CA ARG A 111 -33.29 10.13 -18.57
C ARG A 111 -32.54 11.20 -17.77
N ILE A 112 -31.66 10.82 -16.85
CA ILE A 112 -30.85 11.76 -16.07
C ILE A 112 -29.83 12.45 -16.98
N SER A 113 -29.13 11.70 -17.79
CA SER A 113 -28.11 12.22 -18.73
C SER A 113 -28.72 13.21 -19.73
N ALA A 114 -29.89 12.93 -20.29
CA ALA A 114 -30.60 13.85 -21.20
C ALA A 114 -30.88 15.21 -20.57
N ARG A 115 -31.15 15.25 -19.27
CA ARG A 115 -31.42 16.52 -18.55
C ARG A 115 -30.16 17.27 -18.14
N LEU A 116 -29.14 16.54 -17.68
CA LEU A 116 -28.01 17.17 -17.00
C LEU A 116 -26.80 17.41 -17.93
N VAL A 117 -26.55 16.57 -18.94
CA VAL A 117 -25.40 16.74 -19.85
C VAL A 117 -25.37 18.11 -20.51
N PRO A 118 -26.48 18.67 -21.06
CA PRO A 118 -26.44 20.00 -21.68
C PRO A 118 -26.10 21.14 -20.71
N LEU A 119 -26.31 20.95 -19.41
CA LEU A 119 -26.11 21.96 -18.36
C LEU A 119 -24.77 21.80 -17.64
N ALA A 120 -24.21 20.59 -17.67
CA ALA A 120 -23.00 20.21 -16.94
C ALA A 120 -21.74 21.05 -17.27
N PRO A 121 -21.54 21.56 -18.51
CA PRO A 121 -20.40 22.42 -18.80
C PRO A 121 -20.31 23.68 -17.92
N GLY A 122 -21.46 24.21 -17.49
CA GLY A 122 -21.55 25.41 -16.64
C GLY A 122 -21.36 25.15 -15.14
N TRP A 123 -21.09 23.91 -14.71
CA TRP A 123 -21.01 23.56 -13.29
C TRP A 123 -19.62 23.03 -12.92
N THR A 124 -19.26 23.17 -11.63
CA THR A 124 -18.15 22.42 -11.05
C THR A 124 -18.55 20.96 -10.86
N THR A 125 -17.57 20.08 -10.66
CA THR A 125 -17.79 18.66 -10.34
C THR A 125 -18.66 18.47 -9.10
N GLY A 126 -18.42 19.23 -8.03
CA GLY A 126 -19.24 19.19 -6.82
C GLY A 126 -20.70 19.63 -7.04
N GLN A 127 -20.92 20.65 -7.86
CA GLN A 127 -22.28 21.08 -8.22
C GLN A 127 -23.00 20.02 -9.07
N LEU A 128 -22.29 19.38 -9.99
CA LEU A 128 -22.81 18.28 -10.80
C LEU A 128 -23.18 17.08 -9.91
N ALA A 129 -22.26 16.65 -9.03
CA ALA A 129 -22.47 15.55 -8.08
C ALA A 129 -23.73 15.75 -7.23
N ALA A 130 -23.91 16.96 -6.65
CA ALA A 130 -25.09 17.28 -5.87
C ALA A 130 -26.39 17.24 -6.66
N ARG A 131 -26.36 17.55 -7.96
CA ARG A 131 -27.54 17.47 -8.84
C ARG A 131 -27.84 16.04 -9.25
N LEU A 132 -26.80 15.28 -9.64
CA LEU A 132 -26.92 13.85 -9.94
C LEU A 132 -27.52 13.07 -8.78
N LEU A 133 -26.99 13.28 -7.58
CA LEU A 133 -27.51 12.62 -6.37
C LEU A 133 -29.00 12.89 -6.14
N ARG A 134 -29.45 14.13 -6.35
CA ARG A 134 -30.88 14.49 -6.24
C ARG A 134 -31.75 13.82 -7.30
N GLU A 135 -31.28 13.76 -8.56
CA GLU A 135 -32.02 13.09 -9.65
C GLU A 135 -32.09 11.58 -9.41
N VAL A 136 -30.96 10.96 -8.99
CA VAL A 136 -30.91 9.54 -8.67
C VAL A 136 -31.86 9.19 -7.52
N HIS A 137 -31.88 10.00 -6.43
CA HIS A 137 -32.81 9.79 -5.31
C HIS A 137 -34.27 9.95 -5.71
N ALA A 138 -34.57 10.88 -6.62
CA ALA A 138 -35.92 11.10 -7.09
C ALA A 138 -36.44 9.93 -7.97
N ILE A 139 -35.56 9.32 -8.74
CA ILE A 139 -35.89 8.19 -9.65
C ILE A 139 -35.83 6.85 -8.89
N ASP A 140 -34.87 6.68 -7.98
CA ASP A 140 -34.69 5.45 -7.20
C ASP A 140 -34.52 5.76 -5.71
N PRO A 141 -35.59 5.78 -4.94
CA PRO A 141 -35.55 6.04 -3.49
C PRO A 141 -34.70 5.02 -2.69
N ASN A 142 -34.45 3.84 -3.25
CA ASN A 142 -33.64 2.81 -2.60
C ASN A 142 -32.14 2.86 -2.94
N TYR A 143 -31.73 3.73 -3.83
CA TYR A 143 -30.34 3.88 -4.28
C TYR A 143 -29.36 4.02 -3.12
N THR A 144 -29.57 5.01 -2.26
CA THR A 144 -28.70 5.28 -1.09
C THR A 144 -28.58 4.06 -0.16
N ARG A 145 -29.66 3.32 0.04
CA ARG A 145 -29.62 2.12 0.89
C ARG A 145 -28.73 1.04 0.30
N ARG A 146 -28.78 0.83 -1.03
CA ARG A 146 -27.95 -0.18 -1.72
C ARG A 146 -26.48 0.22 -1.72
N THR A 147 -26.17 1.42 -2.12
CA THR A 147 -24.78 1.95 -2.17
C THR A 147 -24.14 1.97 -0.78
N TYR A 148 -24.89 2.38 0.24
CA TYR A 148 -24.44 2.33 1.63
C TYR A 148 -24.11 0.90 2.09
N GLN A 149 -24.98 -0.07 1.81
CA GLN A 149 -24.72 -1.46 2.17
C GLN A 149 -23.51 -2.04 1.43
N GLN A 150 -23.31 -1.65 0.17
CA GLN A 150 -22.15 -2.04 -0.61
C GLN A 150 -20.86 -1.43 -0.04
N ALA A 151 -20.85 -0.14 0.26
CA ALA A 151 -19.72 0.54 0.88
C ALA A 151 -19.33 -0.09 2.24
N LEU A 152 -20.31 -0.47 3.05
CA LEU A 152 -20.08 -1.20 4.31
C LEU A 152 -19.43 -2.58 4.12
N ARG A 153 -19.73 -3.28 3.01
CA ARG A 153 -19.09 -4.57 2.70
C ARG A 153 -17.65 -4.38 2.25
N GLN A 154 -17.32 -3.26 1.63
CA GLN A 154 -16.00 -2.91 1.12
C GLN A 154 -15.16 -2.10 2.11
N ARG A 155 -15.62 -1.98 3.39
CA ARG A 155 -14.87 -1.23 4.39
C ARG A 155 -13.44 -1.76 4.55
N ALA A 156 -12.48 -0.85 4.63
CA ALA A 156 -11.07 -1.20 4.71
C ALA A 156 -10.28 -0.18 5.53
N VAL A 157 -9.10 -0.58 5.99
CA VAL A 157 -8.09 0.31 6.58
C VAL A 157 -6.89 0.35 5.65
N HIS A 158 -6.44 1.55 5.33
CA HIS A 158 -5.32 1.82 4.43
C HIS A 158 -4.20 2.53 5.17
N GLY A 159 -2.95 2.15 4.89
CA GLY A 159 -1.76 2.83 5.40
C GLY A 159 -0.74 3.03 4.27
N TYR A 160 -0.18 4.23 4.17
CA TYR A 160 0.87 4.58 3.21
C TYR A 160 1.69 5.76 3.72
N LEU A 161 2.86 6.03 3.11
CA LEU A 161 3.60 7.27 3.31
C LEU A 161 3.16 8.30 2.27
N ASP A 162 2.95 9.54 2.71
CA ASP A 162 2.72 10.65 1.81
C ASP A 162 4.04 11.21 1.22
N HIS A 163 3.95 12.26 0.39
CA HIS A 163 5.12 12.88 -0.25
C HIS A 163 6.08 13.55 0.75
N THR A 164 5.65 13.82 1.98
CA THR A 164 6.51 14.35 3.06
C THR A 164 7.27 13.25 3.80
N GLY A 165 6.97 11.98 3.50
CA GLY A 165 7.51 10.82 4.20
C GLY A 165 6.81 10.55 5.54
N THR A 166 5.72 11.24 5.84
CA THR A 166 4.87 10.92 7.01
C THR A 166 3.84 9.85 6.68
N ALA A 167 3.40 9.11 7.70
CA ALA A 167 2.45 8.02 7.53
C ALA A 167 1.00 8.52 7.57
N VAL A 168 0.18 8.05 6.62
CA VAL A 168 -1.27 8.18 6.66
C VAL A 168 -1.87 6.82 7.01
N LEU A 169 -2.76 6.79 8.00
CA LEU A 169 -3.56 5.61 8.35
C LEU A 169 -5.02 6.02 8.38
N SER A 170 -5.83 5.47 7.48
CA SER A 170 -7.23 5.87 7.30
C SER A 170 -8.16 4.67 7.18
N GLY A 171 -9.38 4.81 7.71
CA GLY A 171 -10.47 3.86 7.52
C GLY A 171 -11.51 4.41 6.53
N SER A 172 -11.97 3.57 5.61
CA SER A 172 -13.01 3.89 4.63
C SER A 172 -14.20 2.94 4.72
N GLY A 173 -15.38 3.37 4.26
CA GLY A 173 -16.62 2.57 4.30
C GLY A 173 -17.13 2.29 5.73
N LEU A 174 -16.72 3.08 6.71
CA LEU A 174 -17.11 2.88 8.11
C LEU A 174 -18.57 3.32 8.37
N PRO A 175 -19.30 2.64 9.31
CA PRO A 175 -20.60 3.11 9.73
C PRO A 175 -20.51 4.53 10.31
N PRO A 176 -21.33 5.51 9.82
CA PRO A 176 -21.19 6.90 10.23
C PRO A 176 -21.34 7.14 11.73
N ALA A 177 -22.28 6.42 12.39
CA ALA A 177 -22.50 6.57 13.83
C ALA A 177 -21.31 6.11 14.66
N ASP A 178 -20.68 4.98 14.27
CA ASP A 178 -19.52 4.43 14.97
C ASP A 178 -18.27 5.28 14.72
N ALA A 179 -18.10 5.77 13.50
CA ALA A 179 -17.00 6.67 13.16
C ALA A 179 -17.12 8.02 13.92
N ALA A 180 -18.33 8.58 13.98
CA ALA A 180 -18.60 9.80 14.75
C ALA A 180 -18.35 9.58 16.26
N ALA A 181 -18.76 8.45 16.82
CA ALA A 181 -18.51 8.12 18.22
C ALA A 181 -17.01 7.96 18.52
N ALA A 182 -16.25 7.33 17.61
CA ALA A 182 -14.79 7.20 17.73
C ALA A 182 -14.10 8.58 17.68
N ALA A 183 -14.50 9.44 16.74
CA ALA A 183 -13.99 10.80 16.65
C ALA A 183 -14.30 11.63 17.92
N ALA A 184 -15.55 11.59 18.40
CA ALA A 184 -15.94 12.28 19.63
C ALA A 184 -15.16 11.79 20.87
N ARG A 185 -14.83 10.49 20.93
CA ARG A 185 -13.95 9.96 21.99
C ARG A 185 -12.54 10.53 21.92
N LEU A 186 -11.96 10.62 20.70
CA LEU A 186 -10.65 11.25 20.52
C LEU A 186 -10.66 12.72 20.93
N ASP A 187 -11.71 13.47 20.54
CA ASP A 187 -11.88 14.88 20.91
C ASP A 187 -11.93 15.04 22.42
N ALA A 188 -12.78 14.27 23.11
CA ALA A 188 -12.93 14.34 24.55
C ALA A 188 -11.63 13.99 25.34
N LEU A 189 -10.84 13.04 24.86
CA LEU A 189 -9.53 12.71 25.44
C LEU A 189 -8.48 13.79 25.15
N ALA A 190 -8.52 14.39 23.97
CA ALA A 190 -7.62 15.48 23.60
C ALA A 190 -7.88 16.73 24.44
N ASP A 191 -9.15 17.07 24.68
CA ASP A 191 -9.55 18.20 25.52
C ASP A 191 -9.11 18.01 26.99
N ASP A 192 -9.26 16.80 27.54
CA ASP A 192 -8.77 16.45 28.87
C ASP A 192 -7.25 16.60 28.98
N LEU A 193 -6.50 16.07 27.99
CA LEU A 193 -5.04 16.16 27.97
C LEU A 193 -4.55 17.60 27.88
N ARG A 194 -5.19 18.41 27.06
CA ARG A 194 -4.86 19.84 26.97
C ARG A 194 -5.13 20.56 28.31
N SER A 195 -6.25 20.26 28.93
CA SER A 195 -6.59 20.80 30.23
C SER A 195 -5.61 20.39 31.33
N ALA A 196 -4.99 19.20 31.16
CA ALA A 196 -3.95 18.68 32.03
C ALA A 196 -2.53 19.16 31.66
N GLY A 197 -2.37 20.02 30.64
CA GLY A 197 -1.09 20.62 30.25
C GLY A 197 -0.25 19.79 29.27
N TYR A 198 -0.86 18.92 28.44
CA TYR A 198 -0.15 18.20 27.39
C TYR A 198 0.45 19.18 26.37
N PRO A 199 1.79 19.15 26.10
CA PRO A 199 2.48 20.21 25.37
C PRO A 199 2.41 20.00 23.84
N ALA A 200 1.19 19.95 23.27
CA ALA A 200 0.95 19.80 21.84
C ALA A 200 -0.35 20.53 21.44
N THR A 201 -0.49 20.84 20.14
CA THR A 201 -1.76 21.37 19.60
C THR A 201 -2.87 20.33 19.67
N VAL A 202 -4.13 20.75 19.57
CA VAL A 202 -5.30 19.82 19.57
C VAL A 202 -5.14 18.72 18.53
N ASN A 203 -4.77 19.09 17.31
CA ASN A 203 -4.63 18.14 16.20
C ASN A 203 -3.47 17.17 16.43
N GLN A 204 -2.34 17.62 16.92
CA GLN A 204 -1.23 16.76 17.31
C GLN A 204 -1.61 15.82 18.45
N THR A 205 -2.30 16.32 19.49
CA THR A 205 -2.79 15.50 20.60
C THR A 205 -3.76 14.41 20.12
N ARG A 206 -4.66 14.73 19.16
CA ARG A 206 -5.56 13.75 18.54
C ARG A 206 -4.80 12.68 17.74
N ALA A 207 -3.78 13.08 16.98
CA ALA A 207 -2.94 12.17 16.23
C ALA A 207 -2.13 11.25 17.15
N ASP A 208 -1.55 11.78 18.21
CA ASP A 208 -0.82 11.02 19.24
C ASP A 208 -1.73 9.99 19.93
N LEU A 209 -2.95 10.40 20.30
CA LEU A 209 -3.95 9.51 20.89
C LEU A 209 -4.38 8.43 19.91
N TYR A 210 -4.70 8.82 18.66
CA TYR A 210 -5.11 7.89 17.60
C TYR A 210 -4.09 6.79 17.40
N LEU A 211 -2.81 7.16 17.25
CA LEU A 211 -1.75 6.19 17.03
C LEU A 211 -1.54 5.28 18.26
N ARG A 212 -1.51 5.85 19.47
CA ARG A 212 -1.27 5.09 20.70
C ARG A 212 -2.44 4.20 21.13
N LEU A 213 -3.67 4.54 20.73
CA LEU A 213 -4.82 3.66 20.90
C LEU A 213 -4.75 2.46 19.95
N LEU A 214 -4.19 2.63 18.75
CA LEU A 214 -4.09 1.57 17.74
C LEU A 214 -2.84 0.71 17.86
N ASP A 215 -1.72 1.24 18.39
CA ASP A 215 -0.47 0.48 18.55
C ASP A 215 -0.40 -0.37 19.82
N GLY A 216 -1.47 -0.36 20.62
CA GLY A 216 -1.58 -1.11 21.86
C GLY A 216 -0.97 -0.42 23.08
N THR A 217 -0.38 0.77 22.94
CA THR A 217 0.24 1.51 24.06
C THR A 217 -0.77 1.83 25.17
N LEU A 218 -2.04 2.06 24.79
CA LEU A 218 -3.11 2.46 25.72
C LEU A 218 -4.13 1.33 25.97
N ASP A 219 -3.83 0.09 25.57
CA ASP A 219 -4.73 -1.05 25.73
C ASP A 219 -5.04 -1.33 27.22
N GLY A 220 -6.31 -1.58 27.50
CA GLY A 220 -6.79 -1.94 28.84
C GLY A 220 -6.75 -0.81 29.87
N LEU A 221 -6.32 0.40 29.49
CA LEU A 221 -6.24 1.53 30.40
C LEU A 221 -7.59 2.24 30.56
N THR A 222 -7.91 2.64 31.78
CA THR A 222 -9.03 3.53 32.08
C THR A 222 -8.71 4.97 31.64
N ARG A 223 -9.75 5.82 31.46
CA ARG A 223 -9.56 7.23 31.04
C ARG A 223 -8.54 7.98 31.90
N PRO A 224 -8.54 7.95 33.25
CA PRO A 224 -7.49 8.60 34.06
C PRO A 224 -6.10 8.02 33.81
N GLN A 225 -5.97 6.70 33.62
CA GLN A 225 -4.70 6.07 33.31
C GLN A 225 -4.16 6.46 31.94
N ILE A 226 -5.05 6.60 30.92
CA ILE A 226 -4.68 7.12 29.59
C ILE A 226 -4.07 8.51 29.73
N LEU A 227 -4.71 9.43 30.47
CA LEU A 227 -4.19 10.79 30.69
C LEU A 227 -2.82 10.76 31.35
N THR A 228 -2.67 10.01 32.44
CA THR A 228 -1.38 9.87 33.14
C THR A 228 -0.30 9.32 32.23
N THR A 229 -0.61 8.28 31.45
CA THR A 229 0.34 7.64 30.52
C THR A 229 0.75 8.61 29.40
N MET A 230 -0.21 9.29 28.80
CA MET A 230 0.07 10.28 27.75
C MET A 230 0.95 11.43 28.23
N LEU A 231 0.66 11.99 29.42
CA LEU A 231 1.47 13.06 30.03
C LEU A 231 2.90 12.57 30.35
N SER A 232 3.05 11.32 30.79
CA SER A 232 4.37 10.73 31.06
C SER A 232 5.19 10.48 29.79
N LEU A 233 4.56 10.06 28.71
CA LEU A 233 5.23 9.78 27.44
C LEU A 233 5.57 11.05 26.64
N GLY A 234 4.80 12.14 26.81
CA GLY A 234 4.92 13.36 26.02
C GLY A 234 4.47 13.18 24.56
N PRO A 235 4.59 14.24 23.75
CA PRO A 235 4.30 14.19 22.30
C PRO A 235 5.18 13.21 21.53
N LEU A 236 4.67 12.69 20.41
CA LEU A 236 5.43 11.82 19.50
C LEU A 236 6.58 12.57 18.80
N THR A 237 6.43 13.87 18.63
CA THR A 237 7.50 14.77 18.18
C THR A 237 7.76 15.79 19.27
N PRO A 238 9.02 16.13 19.58
CA PRO A 238 9.32 17.23 20.49
C PRO A 238 8.62 18.52 20.00
N ALA A 239 8.15 19.34 20.93
CA ALA A 239 7.75 20.68 20.59
C ALA A 239 8.96 21.40 19.97
N ASP A 240 8.79 21.95 18.77
CA ASP A 240 9.84 22.79 18.18
C ASP A 240 10.11 23.94 19.14
N ASP A 241 11.34 24.05 19.62
CA ASP A 241 11.85 25.21 20.34
C ASP A 241 12.04 26.42 19.39
N ASN A 242 11.06 26.66 18.51
CA ASN A 242 11.06 27.84 17.67
C ASN A 242 10.33 28.96 18.40
N PRO A 243 11.04 29.99 18.91
CA PRO A 243 10.43 31.08 19.68
C PRO A 243 9.53 31.99 18.86
N ASP A 244 9.33 31.72 17.56
CA ASP A 244 8.66 32.64 16.63
C ASP A 244 7.19 32.29 16.28
N THR A 245 6.57 31.33 16.96
CA THR A 245 5.12 31.15 16.87
C THR A 245 4.38 31.92 17.96
N GLY A 246 4.56 33.24 17.95
CA GLY A 246 3.74 34.16 18.73
C GLY A 246 2.26 33.99 18.40
N ALA A 247 1.48 33.66 19.44
CA ALA A 247 0.05 33.53 19.41
C ALA A 247 -0.62 34.78 18.83
N GLY A 248 -1.03 34.74 17.57
CA GLY A 248 -2.05 35.61 17.03
C GLY A 248 -3.42 35.04 17.39
N PRO A 249 -4.38 35.86 17.87
CA PRO A 249 -5.74 35.41 18.13
C PRO A 249 -6.42 35.04 16.81
N GLY A 250 -6.79 33.76 16.65
CA GLY A 250 -7.56 33.29 15.52
C GLY A 250 -8.96 33.89 15.51
N PRO A 251 -9.45 34.38 14.37
CA PRO A 251 -10.85 34.67 14.20
C PRO A 251 -11.66 33.39 14.01
N GLY A 252 -12.74 33.31 14.72
CA GLY A 252 -14.05 32.72 14.53
C GLY A 252 -14.16 31.46 13.68
N ALA A 253 -14.87 30.52 14.28
CA ALA A 253 -15.47 29.36 13.64
C ALA A 253 -16.17 29.77 12.33
N GLU A 254 -15.61 29.34 11.20
CA GLU A 254 -16.35 29.25 9.96
C GLU A 254 -16.47 27.77 9.54
N THR A 255 -17.74 27.44 9.51
CA THR A 255 -18.44 26.34 8.83
C THR A 255 -17.61 25.51 7.85
N SER A 256 -17.77 24.20 8.05
CA SER A 256 -17.46 23.10 7.14
C SER A 256 -17.51 23.49 5.66
N GLN A 257 -16.36 23.76 5.07
CA GLN A 257 -16.26 23.77 3.63
C GLN A 257 -16.14 22.30 3.18
N HIS A 258 -17.17 21.88 2.45
CA HIS A 258 -17.14 20.67 1.65
C HIS A 258 -15.85 20.65 0.83
N HIS A 259 -14.97 19.72 1.14
CA HIS A 259 -13.82 19.42 0.29
C HIS A 259 -14.36 18.87 -1.03
N ASP A 260 -14.14 19.61 -2.09
CA ASP A 260 -14.41 19.18 -3.47
C ASP A 260 -13.52 17.96 -3.78
N PRO A 261 -14.06 16.77 -4.09
CA PRO A 261 -13.24 15.61 -4.44
C PRO A 261 -12.57 15.71 -5.80
N GLY A 262 -12.67 16.84 -6.51
CA GLY A 262 -12.24 17.02 -7.91
C GLY A 262 -10.79 17.40 -8.18
N GLU A 263 -10.02 17.83 -7.16
CA GLU A 263 -8.64 18.33 -7.37
C GLU A 263 -7.58 17.44 -6.71
N ARG A 264 -7.38 16.24 -7.20
CA ARG A 264 -6.18 15.44 -6.86
C ARG A 264 -5.65 14.68 -8.07
N ASP A 265 -4.93 15.39 -8.92
CA ASP A 265 -4.08 14.77 -9.95
C ASP A 265 -2.74 14.23 -9.41
N HIS A 266 -2.52 14.24 -8.08
CA HIS A 266 -1.40 13.60 -7.40
C HIS A 266 -1.92 12.64 -6.34
N GLU A 267 -2.43 11.49 -6.79
CA GLU A 267 -2.73 10.39 -5.89
C GLU A 267 -1.41 9.72 -5.47
N PRO A 268 -1.03 9.77 -4.17
CA PRO A 268 0.10 8.99 -3.68
C PRO A 268 -0.21 7.51 -3.84
N PRO A 269 0.79 6.63 -4.01
CA PRO A 269 0.58 5.20 -4.17
C PRO A 269 -0.13 4.64 -2.94
N GLN A 270 -1.41 4.34 -3.07
CA GLN A 270 -2.16 3.66 -2.00
C GLN A 270 -1.80 2.17 -1.98
N PRO A 271 -1.58 1.58 -0.79
CA PRO A 271 -1.39 0.14 -0.67
C PRO A 271 -2.65 -0.60 -1.14
N GLU A 272 -2.46 -1.64 -1.93
CA GLU A 272 -3.56 -2.48 -2.41
C GLU A 272 -4.31 -3.11 -1.23
N PRO A 273 -5.65 -3.07 -1.20
CA PRO A 273 -6.42 -3.83 -0.23
C PRO A 273 -6.25 -5.33 -0.49
N PRO A 274 -6.35 -6.18 0.54
CA PRO A 274 -6.37 -7.62 0.34
C PRO A 274 -7.54 -7.98 -0.59
N ALA A 275 -7.27 -8.82 -1.58
CA ALA A 275 -8.28 -9.31 -2.50
C ALA A 275 -9.48 -9.87 -1.72
N ALA A 276 -10.67 -9.36 -2.02
CA ALA A 276 -11.91 -9.90 -1.49
C ALA A 276 -12.02 -11.37 -1.91
N ALA A 277 -12.26 -12.25 -0.95
CA ALA A 277 -12.56 -13.64 -1.22
C ALA A 277 -13.85 -13.70 -2.05
N GLU A 278 -13.75 -14.18 -3.28
CA GLU A 278 -14.90 -14.44 -4.13
C GLU A 278 -15.79 -15.49 -3.47
N GLN A 279 -17.05 -15.15 -3.23
CA GLN A 279 -18.08 -16.14 -2.99
C GLN A 279 -18.59 -16.64 -4.34
N PRO A 280 -18.67 -17.95 -4.57
CA PRO A 280 -19.21 -18.46 -5.83
C PRO A 280 -20.72 -18.19 -5.90
N VAL A 281 -21.13 -17.52 -6.97
CA VAL A 281 -22.52 -17.38 -7.36
C VAL A 281 -23.02 -18.75 -7.78
N ALA A 282 -23.95 -19.32 -7.05
CA ALA A 282 -24.62 -20.57 -7.40
C ALA A 282 -25.51 -20.35 -8.62
N ALA A 283 -25.04 -20.78 -9.79
CA ALA A 283 -25.91 -21.04 -10.93
C ALA A 283 -26.37 -22.49 -10.87
N ALA A 284 -27.67 -22.68 -10.85
CA ALA A 284 -28.31 -24.00 -10.92
C ALA A 284 -27.99 -24.65 -12.26
N GLN A 285 -27.37 -25.83 -12.23
CA GLN A 285 -27.21 -26.71 -13.39
C GLN A 285 -28.06 -27.99 -13.18
N PRO A 286 -28.63 -28.57 -14.26
CA PRO A 286 -29.45 -29.78 -14.18
C PRO A 286 -28.61 -31.01 -13.91
N GLU A 287 -29.20 -31.96 -13.19
CA GLU A 287 -28.61 -33.26 -12.80
C GLU A 287 -28.20 -34.12 -14.01
N PRO A 288 -26.98 -34.70 -14.01
CA PRO A 288 -26.60 -35.75 -14.95
C PRO A 288 -27.01 -37.15 -14.43
N PRO A 289 -27.23 -38.12 -15.33
CA PRO A 289 -27.72 -39.47 -14.98
C PRO A 289 -26.62 -40.33 -14.33
N GLY A 290 -27.07 -41.28 -13.54
CA GLY A 290 -26.39 -42.13 -12.57
C GLY A 290 -25.05 -42.73 -12.97
N ARG A 291 -24.15 -42.74 -12.01
CA ARG A 291 -22.87 -43.45 -12.01
C ARG A 291 -23.04 -44.84 -11.35
N PRO A 292 -22.37 -45.89 -11.85
CA PRO A 292 -22.39 -47.20 -11.19
C PRO A 292 -21.51 -47.21 -9.94
N GLU A 293 -21.90 -48.05 -8.99
CA GLU A 293 -21.24 -48.28 -7.69
C GLU A 293 -19.78 -48.76 -7.82
N PRO A 294 -18.87 -48.31 -6.94
CA PRO A 294 -17.52 -48.82 -6.86
C PRO A 294 -17.44 -50.11 -6.00
N PRO A 295 -16.48 -51.01 -6.27
CA PRO A 295 -16.35 -52.27 -5.54
C PRO A 295 -15.74 -52.09 -4.14
N GLU A 296 -16.09 -53.07 -3.26
CA GLU A 296 -15.75 -53.16 -1.85
C GLU A 296 -14.23 -53.08 -1.54
N ARG A 297 -13.89 -52.41 -0.45
CA ARG A 297 -12.52 -52.32 0.09
C ARG A 297 -12.20 -53.53 0.96
N PRO A 298 -10.97 -54.08 0.85
CA PRO A 298 -10.49 -55.03 1.84
C PRO A 298 -9.87 -54.34 3.07
N GLY A 299 -10.20 -54.85 4.23
CA GLY A 299 -9.44 -54.99 5.46
C GLY A 299 -8.72 -53.77 6.06
N GLN A 300 -9.27 -53.30 7.20
CA GLN A 300 -8.61 -52.38 8.15
C GLN A 300 -7.31 -53.02 8.70
N VAL A 301 -6.24 -52.22 8.72
CA VAL A 301 -5.04 -52.44 9.55
C VAL A 301 -5.02 -51.32 10.59
N ASP A 302 -4.83 -51.71 11.85
CA ASP A 302 -4.89 -50.88 13.05
C ASP A 302 -3.98 -49.66 13.01
N GLN A 303 -4.51 -48.49 13.35
CA GLN A 303 -3.76 -47.29 13.65
C GLN A 303 -3.46 -47.20 15.16
N PRO A 304 -2.26 -46.83 15.59
CA PRO A 304 -1.98 -46.57 17.00
C PRO A 304 -2.65 -45.25 17.49
N ALA A 305 -3.06 -45.30 18.75
CA ALA A 305 -3.85 -44.31 19.45
C ALA A 305 -3.30 -42.87 19.37
N ALA A 306 -4.21 -41.95 19.10
CA ALA A 306 -4.00 -40.52 19.20
C ALA A 306 -3.81 -40.11 20.67
N ALA A 307 -2.75 -39.35 20.95
CA ALA A 307 -2.50 -38.75 22.24
C ALA A 307 -3.57 -37.69 22.55
N GLU A 308 -4.17 -37.83 23.72
CA GLU A 308 -5.21 -36.97 24.27
C GLU A 308 -4.72 -35.53 24.42
N ARG A 309 -5.52 -34.57 23.95
CA ARG A 309 -5.38 -33.15 24.27
C ARG A 309 -5.92 -32.91 25.69
N PRO A 310 -5.23 -32.19 26.57
CA PRO A 310 -5.80 -31.87 27.87
C PRO A 310 -6.92 -30.83 27.72
N ASP A 311 -8.05 -31.19 28.29
CA ASP A 311 -9.27 -30.43 28.45
C ASP A 311 -9.02 -29.28 29.48
N CYS A 312 -9.14 -28.01 29.06
CA CYS A 312 -9.06 -26.85 29.93
C CYS A 312 -10.45 -26.33 30.29
N ALA A 313 -11.15 -27.12 31.11
CA ALA A 313 -12.31 -26.63 31.86
C ALA A 313 -11.99 -26.77 33.35
N GLN A 314 -11.44 -25.73 34.01
CA GLN A 314 -11.45 -25.61 35.46
C GLN A 314 -11.88 -24.22 35.89
N GLN A 315 -12.84 -24.25 36.83
CA GLN A 315 -13.59 -23.18 37.46
C GLN A 315 -12.72 -22.12 38.21
N PRO A 316 -13.24 -20.93 38.50
CA PRO A 316 -12.50 -19.87 39.17
C PRO A 316 -12.30 -20.18 40.66
N SER A 317 -11.07 -20.30 41.10
CA SER A 317 -10.72 -20.26 42.49
C SER A 317 -10.60 -18.79 42.94
N THR A 318 -11.43 -18.41 43.90
CA THR A 318 -11.31 -17.18 44.68
C THR A 318 -9.99 -17.18 45.47
N GLY A 319 -9.09 -16.23 45.17
CA GLY A 319 -7.87 -16.07 45.95
C GLY A 319 -7.05 -14.86 45.53
N ALA A 320 -7.06 -13.84 46.37
CA ALA A 320 -6.13 -12.70 46.59
C ALA A 320 -5.83 -11.77 45.38
N PRO A 321 -5.77 -10.45 45.59
CA PRO A 321 -5.46 -9.50 44.52
C PRO A 321 -4.01 -9.69 44.09
N ALA A 322 -3.81 -10.12 42.83
CA ALA A 322 -2.51 -10.13 42.19
C ALA A 322 -2.00 -8.68 42.11
N GLN A 323 -0.81 -8.49 42.62
CA GLN A 323 -0.04 -7.26 42.54
C GLN A 323 0.01 -6.82 41.06
N ASN A 324 -0.37 -5.58 40.81
CA ASN A 324 -0.33 -4.93 39.47
C ASN A 324 1.11 -4.95 38.94
N GLY A 325 1.51 -6.03 38.28
CA GLY A 325 2.61 -5.99 37.35
C GLY A 325 2.15 -5.16 36.15
N THR A 326 2.70 -3.97 35.99
CA THR A 326 2.54 -3.15 34.82
C THR A 326 3.03 -3.95 33.62
N THR A 327 2.12 -4.67 32.92
CA THR A 327 2.45 -5.33 31.66
C THR A 327 2.71 -4.22 30.67
N CYS A 328 3.98 -3.99 30.33
CA CYS A 328 4.35 -3.06 29.27
C CYS A 328 3.66 -3.53 27.98
N PRO A 329 2.89 -2.66 27.28
CA PRO A 329 2.18 -3.05 26.08
C PRO A 329 3.17 -3.54 25.02
N VAL A 330 2.88 -4.69 24.42
CA VAL A 330 3.72 -5.31 23.40
C VAL A 330 3.47 -4.60 22.06
N ARG A 331 4.47 -3.87 21.57
CA ARG A 331 4.45 -3.31 20.22
C ARG A 331 4.85 -4.38 19.19
N TYR A 332 4.14 -4.42 18.06
CA TYR A 332 4.46 -5.34 16.98
C TYR A 332 5.67 -4.85 16.18
N GLY A 333 6.60 -5.77 15.87
CA GLY A 333 7.72 -5.50 14.99
C GLY A 333 7.28 -5.46 13.52
N ILE A 334 7.92 -4.59 12.76
CA ILE A 334 7.69 -4.40 11.33
C ILE A 334 8.92 -4.80 10.53
N GLU A 335 8.78 -4.94 9.20
CA GLU A 335 9.90 -5.16 8.30
C GLU A 335 10.57 -3.82 7.99
N VAL A 336 11.90 -3.74 8.16
CA VAL A 336 12.73 -2.61 7.74
C VAL A 336 13.89 -3.12 6.90
N ARG A 337 14.15 -2.46 5.77
CA ARG A 337 15.27 -2.74 4.86
C ARG A 337 16.19 -1.55 4.86
N VAL A 338 17.46 -1.76 5.22
CA VAL A 338 18.42 -0.68 5.41
C VAL A 338 19.78 -1.06 4.81
N ARG A 339 20.49 -0.12 4.23
CA ARG A 339 21.88 -0.34 3.80
C ARG A 339 22.79 -0.46 5.02
N LEU A 340 23.82 -1.30 4.94
CA LEU A 340 24.81 -1.43 6.01
C LEU A 340 25.51 -0.10 6.29
N SER A 341 25.88 0.63 5.23
CA SER A 341 26.51 1.96 5.33
C SER A 341 25.62 2.95 6.08
N THR A 342 24.33 3.00 5.79
CA THR A 342 23.35 3.83 6.47
C THR A 342 23.20 3.43 7.95
N LEU A 343 23.14 2.12 8.23
CA LEU A 343 23.05 1.60 9.60
C LEU A 343 24.26 1.98 10.45
N LEU A 344 25.45 1.94 9.85
CA LEU A 344 26.70 2.34 10.50
C LEU A 344 26.92 3.86 10.58
N GLY A 345 26.04 4.67 9.97
CA GLY A 345 26.17 6.12 9.94
C GLY A 345 27.25 6.62 8.96
N LEU A 346 27.62 5.81 7.97
CA LEU A 346 28.60 6.17 6.94
C LEU A 346 27.95 6.99 5.81
N ASP A 347 26.64 6.93 5.69
CA ASP A 347 25.82 7.73 4.78
C ASP A 347 24.44 7.99 5.39
N GLU A 348 23.65 8.82 4.73
CA GLU A 348 22.27 9.16 5.10
C GLU A 348 21.26 8.69 4.03
N HIS A 349 21.54 7.59 3.33
CA HIS A 349 20.59 7.05 2.36
C HIS A 349 19.30 6.57 3.05
N PRO A 350 18.13 6.77 2.41
CA PRO A 350 16.87 6.31 2.96
C PRO A 350 16.85 4.79 3.09
N ALA A 351 16.15 4.31 4.10
CA ALA A 351 15.75 2.92 4.26
C ALA A 351 14.33 2.72 3.73
N GLU A 352 13.85 1.48 3.66
CA GLU A 352 12.52 1.13 3.16
C GLU A 352 11.68 0.44 4.24
N LEU A 353 10.42 0.85 4.37
CA LEU A 353 9.37 0.08 5.02
C LEU A 353 8.52 -0.58 3.94
N PRO A 354 8.64 -1.91 3.71
CA PRO A 354 7.92 -2.59 2.66
C PRO A 354 6.40 -2.40 2.74
N GLY A 355 5.81 -1.91 1.64
CA GLY A 355 4.39 -1.59 1.56
C GLY A 355 3.99 -0.21 2.11
N TRP A 356 4.97 0.55 2.65
CA TRP A 356 4.79 1.93 3.09
C TRP A 356 5.60 2.90 2.23
N GLY A 357 6.90 2.65 2.07
CA GLY A 357 7.80 3.46 1.27
C GLY A 357 9.13 3.77 1.96
N PRO A 358 9.91 4.73 1.41
CA PRO A 358 11.19 5.11 1.96
C PRO A 358 11.04 5.91 3.27
N ILE A 359 11.95 5.66 4.22
CA ILE A 359 12.05 6.40 5.49
C ILE A 359 13.43 7.01 5.67
N PRO A 360 13.56 8.14 6.40
CA PRO A 360 14.86 8.75 6.70
C PRO A 360 15.80 7.80 7.42
N ALA A 361 17.10 7.94 7.17
CA ALA A 361 18.15 7.13 7.77
C ALA A 361 18.10 7.10 9.31
N ALA A 362 17.87 8.25 9.96
CA ALA A 362 17.76 8.35 11.41
C ALA A 362 16.61 7.48 11.95
N ALA A 363 15.42 7.60 11.35
CA ALA A 363 14.25 6.79 11.75
C ALA A 363 14.49 5.29 11.55
N ALA A 364 15.22 4.91 10.50
CA ALA A 364 15.59 3.52 10.27
C ALA A 364 16.55 2.98 11.33
N ARG A 365 17.56 3.76 11.71
CA ARG A 365 18.50 3.39 12.79
C ARG A 365 17.78 3.16 14.12
N ASP A 366 16.88 4.08 14.49
CA ASP A 366 16.07 3.96 15.72
C ASP A 366 15.17 2.73 15.68
N LEU A 367 14.52 2.49 14.53
CA LEU A 367 13.66 1.32 14.35
C LEU A 367 14.43 0.01 14.44
N VAL A 368 15.64 -0.07 13.86
CA VAL A 368 16.49 -1.27 13.94
C VAL A 368 16.92 -1.54 15.37
N VAL A 369 17.30 -0.49 16.12
CA VAL A 369 17.65 -0.59 17.55
C VAL A 369 16.45 -1.07 18.38
N ALA A 370 15.24 -0.57 18.10
CA ALA A 370 14.02 -0.98 18.79
C ALA A 370 13.54 -2.41 18.45
N GLN A 371 14.17 -3.10 17.50
CA GLN A 371 13.79 -4.44 17.04
C GLN A 371 14.87 -5.50 17.24
N HIS A 372 15.57 -5.51 18.37
CA HIS A 372 16.60 -6.51 18.65
C HIS A 372 16.12 -7.96 18.55
N GLY A 373 14.86 -8.22 18.87
CA GLY A 373 14.22 -9.54 18.78
C GLY A 373 13.80 -9.97 17.36
N ALA A 374 13.98 -9.13 16.33
CA ALA A 374 13.57 -9.39 14.96
C ALA A 374 14.34 -10.57 14.31
N GLU A 375 13.81 -11.04 13.19
CA GLU A 375 14.56 -11.87 12.25
C GLU A 375 15.54 -10.96 11.48
N TRP A 376 16.83 -11.33 11.47
CA TRP A 376 17.88 -10.55 10.81
C TRP A 376 18.31 -11.26 9.53
N ARG A 377 18.15 -10.57 8.41
CA ARG A 377 18.50 -11.01 7.07
C ARG A 377 19.63 -10.18 6.51
N ILE A 378 20.44 -10.77 5.64
CA ILE A 378 21.44 -10.06 4.85
C ILE A 378 21.15 -10.23 3.37
N ALA A 379 21.38 -9.17 2.60
CA ALA A 379 21.31 -9.14 1.16
C ALA A 379 22.63 -8.57 0.62
N ILE A 380 23.50 -9.44 0.11
CA ILE A 380 24.75 -9.03 -0.57
C ILE A 380 24.42 -8.90 -2.05
N VAL A 381 24.73 -7.74 -2.63
CA VAL A 381 24.35 -7.41 -4.00
C VAL A 381 25.57 -7.21 -4.91
N ASP A 382 25.33 -7.36 -6.22
CA ASP A 382 26.31 -7.05 -7.28
C ASP A 382 26.45 -5.53 -7.51
N THR A 383 27.19 -5.17 -8.54
CA THR A 383 27.43 -3.77 -8.95
C THR A 383 26.15 -3.07 -9.43
N ASP A 384 25.19 -3.81 -9.92
CA ASP A 384 23.90 -3.30 -10.42
C ASP A 384 22.82 -3.29 -9.33
N GLY A 385 23.17 -3.71 -8.11
CA GLY A 385 22.29 -3.71 -6.93
C GLY A 385 21.39 -4.94 -6.81
N TYR A 386 21.59 -6.00 -7.60
CA TYR A 386 20.79 -7.22 -7.54
C TYR A 386 21.39 -8.27 -6.61
N LEU A 387 20.55 -9.16 -6.10
CA LEU A 387 20.93 -10.15 -5.11
C LEU A 387 21.95 -11.16 -5.62
N LEU A 388 23.15 -11.17 -5.03
CA LEU A 388 24.15 -12.22 -5.19
C LEU A 388 23.99 -13.32 -4.15
N HIS A 389 23.78 -12.91 -2.88
CA HIS A 389 23.64 -13.84 -1.76
C HIS A 389 22.69 -13.26 -0.71
N GLY A 390 21.70 -14.05 -0.32
CA GLY A 390 20.76 -13.74 0.76
C GLY A 390 20.74 -14.83 1.81
N ASP A 391 20.84 -14.46 3.09
CA ASP A 391 20.88 -15.40 4.19
C ASP A 391 20.19 -14.85 5.45
N LEU A 392 20.04 -15.75 6.43
CA LEU A 392 19.45 -15.48 7.73
C LEU A 392 20.56 -15.53 8.79
N THR A 393 20.94 -14.38 9.31
CA THR A 393 21.97 -14.27 10.34
C THR A 393 21.45 -14.49 11.76
N ARG A 394 20.16 -14.19 11.98
CA ARG A 394 19.50 -14.36 13.28
C ARG A 394 18.04 -14.70 13.11
N ARG A 395 17.58 -15.74 13.81
CA ARG A 395 16.15 -16.10 13.88
C ARG A 395 15.41 -15.17 14.83
N ARG A 396 14.13 -14.96 14.57
CA ARG A 396 13.23 -14.17 15.42
C ARG A 396 13.22 -14.72 16.85
N SER A 397 13.30 -13.82 17.83
CA SER A 397 13.08 -14.16 19.24
C SER A 397 11.58 -14.34 19.52
N ALA A 398 11.25 -15.30 20.38
CA ALA A 398 9.86 -15.55 20.77
C ALA A 398 9.31 -14.48 21.75
N ARG A 399 10.18 -13.72 22.42
CA ARG A 399 9.81 -12.69 23.40
C ARG A 399 10.67 -11.43 23.24
N PRO A 400 10.11 -10.23 23.51
CA PRO A 400 10.88 -9.01 23.60
C PRO A 400 11.97 -9.15 24.68
N SER A 401 13.15 -8.60 24.40
CA SER A 401 14.29 -8.70 25.33
C SER A 401 14.23 -7.65 26.44
N THR A 402 13.62 -6.50 26.17
CA THR A 402 13.53 -5.34 27.08
C THR A 402 12.15 -4.67 26.98
N PRO A 403 11.72 -3.97 28.05
CA PRO A 403 10.52 -3.12 27.96
C PRO A 403 10.69 -2.06 26.86
N GLY A 404 9.71 -1.98 25.97
CA GLY A 404 9.75 -1.07 24.80
C GLY A 404 10.24 -1.72 23.50
N ASP A 405 10.85 -2.91 23.54
CA ASP A 405 11.19 -3.66 22.34
C ASP A 405 9.93 -4.10 21.59
N ARG A 406 10.05 -4.10 20.24
CA ARG A 406 9.00 -4.62 19.37
C ARG A 406 9.08 -6.16 19.29
N ALA A 407 7.95 -6.83 19.44
CA ALA A 407 7.86 -8.29 19.28
C ALA A 407 7.85 -8.69 17.80
N GLY A 408 8.78 -9.53 17.38
CA GLY A 408 8.87 -9.99 16.01
C GLY A 408 9.53 -8.97 15.08
N GLY A 409 9.05 -8.86 13.83
CA GLY A 409 9.63 -7.99 12.82
C GLY A 409 10.74 -8.64 12.01
N ILE A 410 11.24 -7.90 11.01
CA ILE A 410 12.35 -8.30 10.14
C ILE A 410 13.27 -7.09 9.99
N VAL A 411 14.58 -7.31 10.18
CA VAL A 411 15.62 -6.35 9.81
C VAL A 411 16.41 -6.95 8.66
N GLU A 412 16.32 -6.36 7.49
CA GLU A 412 17.09 -6.76 6.32
C GLU A 412 18.20 -5.74 6.07
N ILE A 413 19.46 -6.22 6.12
CA ILE A 413 20.63 -5.39 5.88
C ILE A 413 21.16 -5.68 4.48
N ALA A 414 21.23 -4.65 3.64
CA ALA A 414 21.77 -4.73 2.29
C ALA A 414 23.16 -4.11 2.22
N LEU A 415 24.09 -4.78 1.49
CA LEU A 415 25.42 -4.24 1.22
C LEU A 415 25.94 -4.69 -0.15
N PRO A 416 26.72 -3.83 -0.87
CA PRO A 416 27.39 -4.25 -2.09
C PRO A 416 28.54 -5.20 -1.76
N ALA A 417 28.80 -6.19 -2.65
CA ALA A 417 29.90 -7.14 -2.48
C ALA A 417 31.27 -6.46 -2.32
N ALA A 418 31.47 -5.30 -2.94
CA ALA A 418 32.68 -4.49 -2.80
C ALA A 418 32.96 -4.00 -1.37
N MET A 419 31.98 -4.04 -0.48
CA MET A 419 32.15 -3.64 0.93
C MET A 419 32.64 -4.78 1.82
N LEU A 420 32.65 -6.03 1.34
CA LEU A 420 33.00 -7.20 2.13
C LEU A 420 34.42 -7.16 2.72
N ASP A 421 35.38 -6.70 1.95
CA ASP A 421 36.78 -6.57 2.41
C ASP A 421 36.98 -5.52 3.51
N GLN A 422 36.02 -4.61 3.68
CA GLN A 422 36.06 -3.55 4.71
C GLN A 422 35.45 -4.01 6.03
N LEU A 423 34.67 -5.10 6.05
CA LEU A 423 33.93 -5.54 7.25
C LEU A 423 34.80 -5.76 8.50
N PRO A 424 36.04 -6.33 8.43
CA PRO A 424 36.89 -6.48 9.60
C PRO A 424 37.29 -5.13 10.24
N ALA A 425 37.63 -4.14 9.41
CA ALA A 425 37.95 -2.79 9.88
C ALA A 425 36.72 -2.10 10.48
N LEU A 426 35.56 -2.22 9.83
CA LEU A 426 34.29 -1.69 10.33
C LEU A 426 33.88 -2.34 11.65
N ALA A 427 34.13 -3.64 11.85
CA ALA A 427 33.84 -4.32 13.12
C ALA A 427 34.67 -3.74 14.28
N THR A 428 35.88 -3.28 14.01
CA THR A 428 36.72 -2.60 15.01
C THR A 428 36.23 -1.18 15.29
N GLN A 429 35.81 -0.45 14.26
CA GLN A 429 35.32 0.93 14.38
C GLN A 429 33.92 1.01 15.03
N HIS A 430 33.09 -0.03 14.81
CA HIS A 430 31.71 -0.10 15.30
C HIS A 430 31.50 -1.36 16.17
N PRO A 431 32.09 -1.42 17.37
CA PRO A 431 32.07 -2.63 18.23
C PRO A 431 30.65 -3.10 18.58
N GLN A 432 29.67 -2.19 18.66
CA GLN A 432 28.26 -2.52 18.87
C GLN A 432 27.66 -3.37 17.74
N TRP A 433 28.20 -3.26 16.53
CA TRP A 433 27.79 -4.02 15.35
C TRP A 433 28.72 -5.18 14.98
N ALA A 434 29.83 -5.37 15.71
CA ALA A 434 30.86 -6.37 15.40
C ALA A 434 30.28 -7.78 15.18
N ARG A 435 29.32 -8.20 16.01
CA ARG A 435 28.68 -9.52 15.89
C ARG A 435 27.92 -9.67 14.56
N VAL A 436 27.22 -8.63 14.12
CA VAL A 436 26.48 -8.62 12.84
C VAL A 436 27.46 -8.68 11.69
N LEU A 437 28.51 -7.86 11.70
CA LEU A 437 29.54 -7.80 10.66
C LEU A 437 30.29 -9.13 10.51
N HIS A 438 30.66 -9.78 11.61
CA HIS A 438 31.24 -11.14 11.58
C HIS A 438 30.27 -12.17 11.04
N GLY A 439 28.96 -12.04 11.36
CA GLY A 439 27.90 -12.91 10.80
C GLY A 439 27.79 -12.78 9.28
N ILE A 440 27.87 -11.55 8.75
CA ILE A 440 27.88 -11.29 7.28
C ILE A 440 29.09 -11.94 6.64
N THR A 441 30.29 -11.74 7.18
CA THR A 441 31.54 -12.35 6.67
C THR A 441 31.45 -13.87 6.66
N SER A 442 30.97 -14.47 7.75
CA SER A 442 30.79 -15.94 7.84
C SER A 442 29.79 -16.45 6.80
N SER A 443 28.64 -15.79 6.64
CA SER A 443 27.64 -16.19 5.66
C SER A 443 28.19 -16.11 4.22
N TRP A 444 28.95 -15.06 3.91
CA TRP A 444 29.59 -14.93 2.58
C TRP A 444 30.59 -16.05 2.30
N HIS A 445 31.38 -16.49 3.27
CA HIS A 445 32.30 -17.61 3.11
C HIS A 445 31.58 -18.92 2.81
N HIS A 446 30.36 -19.11 3.31
CA HIS A 446 29.56 -20.33 3.10
C HIS A 446 28.54 -20.18 1.95
N ARG A 447 28.59 -19.10 1.14
CA ARG A 447 27.57 -18.78 0.12
C ARG A 447 27.38 -19.88 -0.92
N GLU A 448 28.45 -20.58 -1.34
CA GLU A 448 28.35 -21.65 -2.34
C GLU A 448 27.53 -22.84 -1.80
N GLN A 449 27.75 -23.20 -0.55
CA GLN A 449 26.98 -24.26 0.12
C GLN A 449 25.53 -23.83 0.34
N ALA A 450 25.31 -22.58 0.76
CA ALA A 450 23.99 -22.03 0.93
C ALA A 450 23.21 -21.99 -0.39
N ARG A 451 23.86 -21.59 -1.48
CA ARG A 451 23.26 -21.57 -2.83
C ARG A 451 22.89 -22.98 -3.32
N ALA A 452 23.81 -23.95 -3.15
CA ALA A 452 23.53 -25.33 -3.50
C ALA A 452 22.36 -25.92 -2.69
N ALA A 453 22.19 -25.49 -1.45
CA ALA A 453 21.10 -25.93 -0.58
C ALA A 453 19.72 -25.40 -1.02
N LEU A 454 19.64 -24.30 -1.77
CA LEU A 454 18.36 -23.76 -2.24
C LEU A 454 17.64 -24.73 -3.18
N ASP A 455 18.37 -25.43 -4.04
CA ASP A 455 17.83 -26.27 -5.10
C ASP A 455 17.88 -27.77 -4.77
N GLN A 456 18.14 -28.15 -3.49
CA GLN A 456 18.30 -29.55 -3.07
C GLN A 456 17.04 -30.42 -3.18
N HIS A 457 15.85 -29.80 -3.27
CA HIS A 457 14.58 -30.53 -3.26
C HIS A 457 13.66 -30.15 -4.44
N PRO A 458 14.15 -30.35 -5.71
CA PRO A 458 13.40 -29.86 -6.89
C PRO A 458 12.07 -30.58 -7.11
N HIS A 459 11.88 -31.77 -6.55
CA HIS A 459 10.65 -32.56 -6.71
C HIS A 459 9.60 -32.30 -5.64
N ARG A 460 9.88 -31.44 -4.64
CA ARG A 460 8.88 -31.04 -3.66
C ARG A 460 7.99 -29.96 -4.25
N ARG A 461 6.66 -30.12 -4.12
CA ARG A 461 5.70 -29.10 -4.59
C ARG A 461 5.89 -27.74 -3.92
N PHE A 462 6.22 -27.72 -2.64
CA PHE A 462 6.37 -26.48 -1.90
C PHE A 462 7.83 -26.16 -1.61
N ALA A 463 8.22 -24.91 -1.89
CA ALA A 463 9.54 -24.41 -1.58
C ALA A 463 9.80 -24.42 -0.06
N HIS A 464 10.96 -24.92 0.33
CA HIS A 464 11.39 -24.85 1.73
C HIS A 464 11.71 -23.39 2.14
N ALA A 465 11.80 -23.14 3.45
CA ALA A 465 11.89 -21.78 4.00
C ALA A 465 13.07 -20.96 3.45
N ALA A 466 14.22 -21.57 3.18
CA ALA A 466 15.38 -20.86 2.64
C ALA A 466 15.16 -20.44 1.17
N LEU A 467 14.63 -21.33 0.32
CA LEU A 467 14.30 -21.02 -1.07
C LEU A 467 13.22 -19.92 -1.13
N ARG A 468 12.15 -20.06 -0.34
CA ARG A 468 11.10 -19.04 -0.26
C ARG A 468 11.67 -17.66 0.12
N ARG A 469 12.50 -17.60 1.14
CA ARG A 469 13.14 -16.35 1.59
C ARG A 469 14.06 -15.77 0.51
N HIS A 470 14.88 -16.62 -0.13
CA HIS A 470 15.75 -16.19 -1.23
C HIS A 470 14.97 -15.53 -2.37
N VAL A 471 13.91 -16.18 -2.84
CA VAL A 471 13.07 -15.66 -3.93
C VAL A 471 12.35 -14.37 -3.51
N GLN A 472 11.83 -14.31 -2.27
CA GLN A 472 11.22 -13.08 -1.74
C GLN A 472 12.20 -11.90 -1.63
N MET A 473 13.46 -12.17 -1.28
CA MET A 473 14.52 -11.16 -1.23
C MET A 473 14.97 -10.74 -2.63
N ARG A 474 15.05 -11.68 -3.59
CA ARG A 474 15.46 -11.41 -4.96
C ARG A 474 14.45 -10.55 -5.71
N ASP A 475 13.18 -10.90 -5.63
CA ASP A 475 12.14 -10.34 -6.50
C ASP A 475 11.36 -9.19 -5.84
N ARG A 476 11.37 -9.09 -4.50
CA ARG A 476 10.74 -8.01 -3.72
C ARG A 476 9.21 -7.94 -3.81
N HIS A 477 8.67 -8.01 -5.02
CA HIS A 477 7.25 -7.88 -5.34
C HIS A 477 6.76 -9.05 -6.19
N CYS A 478 5.45 -9.15 -6.38
CA CYS A 478 4.83 -10.02 -7.37
C CYS A 478 5.43 -9.76 -8.75
N VAL A 479 5.65 -10.82 -9.50
CA VAL A 479 6.28 -10.76 -10.84
C VAL A 479 5.30 -10.43 -11.96
N GLY A 480 4.01 -10.23 -11.66
CA GLY A 480 2.99 -9.78 -12.62
C GLY A 480 3.30 -8.38 -13.18
N PRO A 481 2.96 -8.10 -14.45
CA PRO A 481 3.19 -6.81 -15.06
C PRO A 481 2.56 -5.66 -14.26
N GLY A 482 3.38 -4.69 -13.83
CA GLY A 482 2.94 -3.53 -13.04
C GLY A 482 2.50 -3.82 -11.60
N CYS A 483 2.56 -5.06 -11.13
CA CYS A 483 2.13 -5.44 -9.80
C CYS A 483 3.18 -5.08 -8.74
N ARG A 484 2.76 -4.35 -7.69
CA ARG A 484 3.62 -3.97 -6.56
C ARG A 484 3.29 -4.71 -5.26
N ARG A 485 2.48 -5.77 -5.33
CA ARG A 485 2.16 -6.56 -4.14
C ARG A 485 3.44 -7.21 -3.59
N ARG A 486 3.65 -7.10 -2.28
CA ARG A 486 4.87 -7.61 -1.63
C ARG A 486 5.04 -9.11 -1.86
N ALA A 487 6.25 -9.55 -2.20
CA ALA A 487 6.59 -10.96 -2.34
C ALA A 487 6.30 -11.78 -1.06
N ALA A 488 6.41 -11.17 0.11
CA ALA A 488 6.11 -11.81 1.40
C ALA A 488 4.63 -12.21 1.56
N THR A 489 3.70 -11.51 0.89
CA THR A 489 2.25 -11.78 0.90
C THR A 489 1.75 -12.41 -0.40
N SER A 490 2.66 -12.83 -1.27
CA SER A 490 2.38 -13.52 -2.52
C SER A 490 2.68 -15.01 -2.40
N ASP A 491 2.03 -15.80 -3.25
CA ASP A 491 2.36 -17.23 -3.39
C ASP A 491 3.72 -17.36 -4.08
N LEU A 492 4.44 -18.42 -3.75
CA LEU A 492 5.64 -18.78 -4.50
C LEU A 492 5.21 -19.78 -5.59
N ASP A 493 5.03 -19.25 -6.80
CA ASP A 493 4.52 -20.01 -7.94
C ASP A 493 5.66 -20.55 -8.83
N HIS A 494 5.35 -21.63 -9.56
CA HIS A 494 6.25 -22.23 -10.54
C HIS A 494 5.98 -21.61 -11.91
N THR A 495 7.00 -21.07 -12.58
CA THR A 495 6.85 -20.55 -13.96
C THR A 495 6.48 -21.67 -14.93
N HIS A 496 7.17 -22.82 -14.86
CA HIS A 496 6.71 -24.07 -15.44
C HIS A 496 6.05 -24.92 -14.35
N ASP A 497 4.79 -25.25 -14.53
CA ASP A 497 3.95 -25.85 -13.49
C ASP A 497 4.51 -27.15 -12.93
N HIS A 498 4.51 -27.29 -11.61
CA HIS A 498 4.95 -28.49 -10.92
C HIS A 498 4.17 -29.74 -11.36
N ALA A 499 2.87 -29.61 -11.64
CA ALA A 499 2.03 -30.71 -12.15
C ALA A 499 2.49 -31.23 -13.53
N HIS A 500 3.21 -30.42 -14.28
CA HIS A 500 3.77 -30.75 -15.59
C HIS A 500 5.29 -31.04 -15.52
N GLY A 501 5.84 -31.31 -14.33
CA GLY A 501 7.24 -31.66 -14.12
C GLY A 501 8.17 -30.47 -13.86
N GLY A 502 7.65 -29.27 -13.66
CA GLY A 502 8.46 -28.10 -13.31
C GLY A 502 9.14 -28.26 -11.93
N PRO A 503 10.45 -28.00 -11.82
CA PRO A 503 11.18 -28.16 -10.57
C PRO A 503 10.90 -27.02 -9.60
N THR A 504 10.98 -27.30 -8.29
CA THR A 504 10.96 -26.29 -7.24
C THR A 504 12.39 -25.83 -6.95
N ASN A 505 12.80 -24.74 -7.59
CA ASN A 505 14.16 -24.22 -7.51
C ASN A 505 14.21 -22.69 -7.80
N THR A 506 15.41 -22.12 -7.74
CA THR A 506 15.65 -20.69 -7.94
C THR A 506 15.33 -20.18 -9.35
N THR A 507 15.36 -21.04 -10.37
CA THR A 507 15.14 -20.69 -11.78
C THR A 507 13.73 -20.96 -12.27
N ASN A 508 12.86 -21.56 -11.43
CA ASN A 508 11.48 -21.87 -11.80
C ASN A 508 10.45 -21.34 -10.77
N ASN A 509 10.88 -20.59 -9.74
CA ASN A 509 9.97 -20.00 -8.78
C ASN A 509 10.06 -18.48 -8.78
N GLY A 510 8.88 -17.84 -8.71
CA GLY A 510 8.70 -16.40 -8.53
C GLY A 510 7.50 -16.10 -7.63
N PRO A 511 7.49 -14.96 -6.93
CA PRO A 511 6.34 -14.55 -6.15
C PRO A 511 5.22 -14.09 -7.09
N CYS A 512 4.06 -14.72 -6.99
CA CYS A 512 2.88 -14.39 -7.76
C CYS A 512 1.72 -14.13 -6.80
N CYS A 513 1.10 -12.96 -6.88
CA CYS A 513 -0.05 -12.65 -6.03
C CYS A 513 -1.26 -13.52 -6.44
N PRO A 514 -2.26 -13.72 -5.57
CA PRO A 514 -3.42 -14.57 -5.90
C PRO A 514 -4.10 -14.19 -7.22
N ARG A 515 -4.19 -12.88 -7.53
CA ARG A 515 -4.73 -12.40 -8.79
C ARG A 515 -3.89 -12.86 -9.99
N ASP A 516 -2.60 -12.55 -9.99
CA ASP A 516 -1.73 -12.84 -11.13
C ASP A 516 -1.43 -14.35 -11.26
N HIS A 517 -1.46 -15.09 -10.13
CA HIS A 517 -1.44 -16.54 -10.11
C HIS A 517 -2.67 -17.13 -10.81
N THR A 518 -3.87 -16.63 -10.49
CA THR A 518 -5.10 -17.05 -11.17
C THR A 518 -5.10 -16.61 -12.65
N MET A 519 -4.62 -15.40 -12.97
CA MET A 519 -4.46 -14.91 -14.33
C MET A 519 -3.61 -15.85 -15.20
N LYS A 520 -2.47 -16.33 -14.67
CA LYS A 520 -1.63 -17.31 -15.36
C LYS A 520 -2.39 -18.62 -15.66
N HIS A 521 -3.16 -19.15 -14.69
CA HIS A 521 -3.79 -20.46 -14.84
C HIS A 521 -5.14 -20.44 -15.57
N GLN A 522 -5.86 -19.33 -15.52
CA GLN A 522 -7.24 -19.22 -16.03
C GLN A 522 -7.41 -18.10 -17.07
N GLY A 523 -6.53 -17.12 -17.09
CA GLY A 523 -6.62 -15.94 -17.95
C GLY A 523 -5.97 -16.09 -19.31
N GLY A 524 -5.41 -17.26 -19.64
CA GLY A 524 -4.71 -17.48 -20.92
C GLY A 524 -3.37 -16.77 -21.04
N TRP A 525 -2.85 -16.21 -19.93
CA TRP A 525 -1.50 -15.65 -19.88
C TRP A 525 -0.47 -16.75 -19.71
N THR A 526 0.68 -16.61 -20.36
CA THR A 526 1.81 -17.52 -20.16
C THR A 526 2.97 -16.81 -19.47
N LEU A 527 3.65 -17.53 -18.59
CA LEU A 527 4.80 -17.04 -17.83
C LEU A 527 6.00 -17.95 -18.06
N THR A 528 7.14 -17.36 -18.39
CA THR A 528 8.43 -18.05 -18.45
C THR A 528 9.49 -17.30 -17.66
N GLN A 529 10.52 -18.00 -17.22
CA GLN A 529 11.66 -17.44 -16.47
C GLN A 529 12.96 -17.86 -17.16
N PRO A 530 13.43 -17.11 -18.18
CA PRO A 530 14.64 -17.45 -18.92
C PRO A 530 15.89 -17.51 -18.04
N GLU A 531 15.96 -16.62 -17.05
CA GLU A 531 17.01 -16.54 -16.04
C GLU A 531 16.36 -16.30 -14.67
N ALA A 532 17.04 -16.71 -13.58
CA ALA A 532 16.54 -16.50 -12.23
C ALA A 532 16.21 -15.02 -11.97
N GLY A 533 14.93 -14.71 -11.64
CA GLY A 533 14.46 -13.36 -11.39
C GLY A 533 14.14 -12.53 -12.64
N HIS A 534 14.26 -13.08 -13.86
CA HIS A 534 13.82 -12.46 -15.10
C HIS A 534 12.60 -13.19 -15.64
N PHE A 535 11.49 -12.50 -15.78
CA PHE A 535 10.22 -13.09 -16.16
C PHE A 535 9.70 -12.50 -17.47
N VAL A 536 9.09 -13.35 -18.26
CA VAL A 536 8.47 -12.97 -19.53
C VAL A 536 7.03 -13.44 -19.51
N TRP A 537 6.12 -12.51 -19.58
CA TRP A 537 4.69 -12.72 -19.68
C TRP A 537 4.22 -12.49 -21.11
N ILE A 538 3.34 -13.37 -21.60
CA ILE A 538 2.68 -13.19 -22.90
C ILE A 538 1.18 -13.18 -22.64
N SER A 539 0.51 -12.10 -23.07
CA SER A 539 -0.92 -11.92 -22.91
C SER A 539 -1.73 -12.70 -23.95
N PRO A 540 -3.04 -12.91 -23.74
CA PRO A 540 -3.94 -13.49 -24.73
C PRO A 540 -4.00 -12.71 -26.06
N LEU A 541 -3.72 -11.41 -26.04
CA LEU A 541 -3.63 -10.56 -27.22
C LEU A 541 -2.25 -10.60 -27.90
N GLY A 542 -1.34 -11.51 -27.44
CA GLY A 542 -0.01 -11.71 -28.02
C GLY A 542 1.02 -10.65 -27.64
N GLN A 543 0.73 -9.78 -26.66
CA GLN A 543 1.70 -8.81 -26.18
C GLN A 543 2.69 -9.47 -25.21
N THR A 544 3.95 -9.04 -25.28
CA THR A 544 5.03 -9.56 -24.44
C THR A 544 5.46 -8.50 -23.44
N TYR A 545 5.54 -8.88 -22.16
CA TYR A 545 5.96 -8.01 -21.06
C TYR A 545 7.12 -8.66 -20.30
N HIS A 546 8.19 -7.89 -20.09
CA HIS A 546 9.34 -8.32 -19.31
C HIS A 546 9.27 -7.72 -17.92
N THR A 547 9.39 -8.56 -16.89
CA THR A 547 9.40 -8.10 -15.49
C THR A 547 10.63 -8.64 -14.77
N ARG A 548 11.15 -7.84 -13.84
CA ARG A 548 12.27 -8.17 -12.96
C ARG A 548 12.07 -7.46 -11.64
N GLY A 549 12.56 -8.04 -10.54
CA GLY A 549 12.61 -7.34 -9.25
C GLY A 549 13.41 -6.04 -9.35
N GLU A 550 13.04 -5.06 -8.55
CA GLU A 550 13.82 -3.81 -8.44
C GLU A 550 15.18 -4.09 -7.79
N PRO A 551 16.25 -3.33 -8.13
CA PRO A 551 17.52 -3.44 -7.44
C PRO A 551 17.36 -3.24 -5.93
N ILE A 552 18.00 -4.08 -5.12
CA ILE A 552 17.99 -4.00 -3.66
C ILE A 552 18.72 -2.73 -3.19
N ILE A 553 19.82 -2.41 -3.87
CA ILE A 553 20.54 -1.15 -3.71
C ILE A 553 20.48 -0.42 -5.04
N SER A 554 19.74 0.69 -5.08
CA SER A 554 19.70 1.58 -6.24
C SER A 554 20.83 2.61 -6.15
N ASP A 555 21.34 3.04 -7.30
CA ASP A 555 22.20 4.22 -7.36
C ASP A 555 21.34 5.46 -7.09
N LEU A 556 21.66 6.17 -6.02
CA LEU A 556 20.95 7.37 -5.61
C LEU A 556 21.90 8.57 -5.77
N PRO A 557 21.38 9.74 -6.18
CA PRO A 557 22.19 10.92 -6.28
C PRO A 557 22.79 11.29 -4.92
N GLN A 558 24.02 11.82 -4.93
CA GLN A 558 24.63 12.37 -3.72
C GLN A 558 23.81 13.55 -3.21
N PRO A 559 23.70 13.74 -1.87
CA PRO A 559 23.05 14.91 -1.31
C PRO A 559 23.68 16.19 -1.87
N LEU A 560 22.87 17.07 -2.42
CA LEU A 560 23.30 18.41 -2.79
C LEU A 560 23.19 19.29 -1.55
N PRO A 561 24.21 20.14 -1.25
CA PRO A 561 24.10 21.11 -0.19
C PRO A 561 22.91 22.04 -0.50
N ARG A 562 22.04 22.23 0.48
CA ARG A 562 20.99 23.26 0.35
C ARG A 562 21.69 24.59 0.09
N PRO A 563 21.20 25.38 -0.88
CA PRO A 563 21.59 26.77 -0.94
C PRO A 563 21.32 27.37 0.45
N VAL A 564 22.33 27.95 1.08
CA VAL A 564 22.11 28.77 2.26
C VAL A 564 21.28 29.94 1.76
N ASP A 565 20.02 30.05 2.17
CA ASP A 565 19.25 31.25 1.90
C ASP A 565 20.09 32.42 2.38
N PRO A 566 20.40 33.39 1.51
CA PRO A 566 21.09 34.58 1.99
C PRO A 566 20.23 35.17 3.10
N ASP A 567 20.82 35.41 4.27
CA ASP A 567 20.15 36.08 5.37
C ASP A 567 19.29 37.22 4.80
N PRO A 568 18.01 37.28 5.16
CA PRO A 568 17.17 38.38 4.69
C PRO A 568 17.88 39.67 5.01
N PRO A 569 18.02 40.60 4.03
CA PRO A 569 18.76 41.83 4.25
C PRO A 569 18.23 42.49 5.52
N GLY A 570 19.12 42.62 6.52
CA GLY A 570 18.76 43.16 7.83
C GLY A 570 18.02 44.48 7.61
N ILE A 571 16.75 44.51 8.02
CA ILE A 571 15.97 45.75 8.03
C ILE A 571 16.68 46.68 9.01
N PRO A 572 17.26 47.80 8.57
CA PRO A 572 17.88 48.72 9.50
C PRO A 572 16.78 49.26 10.40
N MET A 573 16.82 48.90 11.67
CA MET A 573 15.95 49.46 12.70
C MET A 573 16.45 50.90 12.97
N THR A 574 16.03 51.85 12.13
CA THR A 574 16.05 53.24 12.51
C THR A 574 14.80 53.51 13.33
N TRP A 575 14.94 53.39 14.63
CA TRP A 575 13.96 53.90 15.57
C TRP A 575 14.35 55.35 15.91
N ASP A 576 13.76 56.31 15.23
CA ASP A 576 13.74 57.72 15.67
C ASP A 576 12.54 57.88 16.58
N GLY A 577 12.72 57.71 17.89
CA GLY A 577 11.74 58.05 18.91
C GLY A 577 11.77 59.56 19.19
N PRO A 578 10.62 60.12 19.70
CA PRO A 578 10.49 61.55 19.99
C PRO A 578 11.33 62.02 21.16
#